data_662ad707cfeab5b61a801dd2861d2f20
#
_entry.id   662ad707cfeab5b61a801dd2861d2f20
#
_cell.length_a   1.000
_cell.length_b   1.000
_cell.length_c   1.000
_cell.angle_alpha   90.00
_cell.angle_beta   90.00
_cell.angle_gamma   90.00
#
_symmetry.space_group_name_H-M   'P 1'
#
loop_
_entity.id
_entity.type
_entity.pdbx_description
1 polymer ?
#
loop_
_entity_poly.entity_id
_entity_poly.type
_entity_poly.pdbx_seq_one_letter_code
_entity_poly.pdbx_strand_id
1 'polypeptide(L)'
;MPRVFVALALGDQSRKAVSAQINRLRPLSKAVTWTPPANLHLTLRFLGDQTDEQLSDVLLALQEAADGVPGFTMGLRGLGAFPGLEHPRTIWVGVSAGGPEVRDLQARVSEALERRGTPAEPRAWQAHVTIGRVPVQKRWRREGMADIRSGLIRGAATTFGSTHVNSIEIMRSDLRASGARYTPIASVPLASE
;
A
#
# COMPACT_ATOMS: atom_id res chain seq x y z
N MET A 1 13.28 15.93 -8.93
CA MET A 1 13.08 14.50 -9.16
C MET A 1 11.75 14.10 -8.49
N PRO A 2 10.84 13.40 -9.15
CA PRO A 2 9.61 12.93 -8.54
C PRO A 2 9.91 11.75 -7.61
N ARG A 3 9.26 11.75 -6.42
CA ARG A 3 9.28 10.59 -5.53
C ARG A 3 8.32 9.54 -6.06
N VAL A 4 8.80 8.33 -6.27
CA VAL A 4 8.10 7.27 -6.99
C VAL A 4 8.01 5.98 -6.16
N PHE A 5 6.95 5.23 -6.37
CA PHE A 5 6.76 3.89 -5.83
C PHE A 5 5.94 3.03 -6.79
N VAL A 6 6.08 1.72 -6.66
CA VAL A 6 5.34 0.71 -7.42
C VAL A 6 4.21 0.17 -6.55
N ALA A 7 3.02 0.07 -7.10
CA ALA A 7 1.82 -0.30 -6.34
C ALA A 7 0.80 -1.11 -7.14
N LEU A 8 -0.12 -1.75 -6.41
CA LEU A 8 -1.37 -2.30 -6.91
C LEU A 8 -2.52 -1.38 -6.50
N ALA A 9 -3.35 -0.99 -7.45
CA ALA A 9 -4.53 -0.20 -7.21
C ALA A 9 -5.64 -1.03 -6.55
N LEU A 10 -6.49 -0.38 -5.75
CA LEU A 10 -7.70 -1.01 -5.21
C LEU A 10 -8.89 -0.75 -6.14
N GLY A 11 -9.69 -1.77 -6.37
CA GLY A 11 -11.00 -1.64 -7.02
C GLY A 11 -11.98 -0.80 -6.16
N ASP A 12 -12.98 -0.24 -6.79
CA ASP A 12 -13.92 0.69 -6.15
C ASP A 12 -14.65 0.09 -4.94
N GLN A 13 -15.04 -1.18 -5.02
CA GLN A 13 -15.71 -1.87 -3.90
C GLN A 13 -14.81 -1.92 -2.67
N SER A 14 -13.58 -2.41 -2.83
CA SER A 14 -12.60 -2.48 -1.72
C SER A 14 -12.25 -1.10 -1.19
N ARG A 15 -12.05 -0.12 -2.08
CA ARG A 15 -11.77 1.28 -1.71
C ARG A 15 -12.89 1.88 -0.87
N LYS A 16 -14.15 1.67 -1.26
CA LYS A 16 -15.33 2.12 -0.49
C LYS A 16 -15.42 1.44 0.87
N ALA A 17 -15.22 0.12 0.94
CA ALA A 17 -15.27 -0.65 2.19
C ALA A 17 -14.18 -0.22 3.17
N VAL A 18 -12.93 -0.06 2.70
CA VAL A 18 -11.81 0.43 3.51
C VAL A 18 -12.04 1.87 3.97
N SER A 19 -12.57 2.75 3.11
CA SER A 19 -12.89 4.13 3.45
C SER A 19 -13.99 4.21 4.52
N ALA A 20 -15.01 3.36 4.45
CA ALA A 20 -16.04 3.27 5.48
C ALA A 20 -15.44 2.85 6.83
N GLN A 21 -14.48 1.93 6.83
CA GLN A 21 -13.77 1.53 8.06
C GLN A 21 -12.90 2.67 8.62
N ILE A 22 -12.20 3.41 7.77
CA ILE A 22 -11.45 4.60 8.18
C ILE A 22 -12.39 5.60 8.87
N ASN A 23 -13.57 5.84 8.31
CA ASN A 23 -14.54 6.78 8.89
C ASN A 23 -15.07 6.31 10.26
N ARG A 24 -15.17 5.00 10.50
CA ARG A 24 -15.52 4.44 11.83
C ARG A 24 -14.39 4.60 12.86
N LEU A 25 -13.14 4.52 12.42
CA LEU A 25 -11.96 4.64 13.30
C LEU A 25 -11.59 6.11 13.57
N ARG A 26 -11.87 7.01 12.65
CA ARG A 26 -11.44 8.43 12.69
C ARG A 26 -11.87 9.16 13.98
N PRO A 27 -13.09 9.00 14.49
CA PRO A 27 -13.50 9.68 15.73
C PRO A 27 -12.78 9.20 16.98
N LEU A 28 -12.15 8.00 16.93
CA LEU A 28 -11.54 7.37 18.12
C LEU A 28 -10.23 8.06 18.53
N SER A 29 -9.53 8.71 17.61
CA SER A 29 -8.30 9.44 17.94
C SER A 29 -7.95 10.51 16.90
N LYS A 30 -7.54 11.69 17.40
CA LYS A 30 -6.97 12.78 16.61
C LYS A 30 -5.46 12.60 16.33
N ALA A 31 -4.82 11.60 16.96
CA ALA A 31 -3.40 11.33 16.76
C ALA A 31 -3.09 10.67 15.41
N VAL A 32 -4.08 10.03 14.77
CA VAL A 32 -3.91 9.33 13.50
C VAL A 32 -4.14 10.28 12.32
N THR A 33 -3.20 10.28 11.39
CA THR A 33 -3.38 10.86 10.06
C THR A 33 -3.89 9.76 9.13
N TRP A 34 -5.14 9.86 8.72
CA TRP A 34 -5.81 8.85 7.91
C TRP A 34 -5.51 9.02 6.42
N THR A 35 -5.34 7.90 5.72
CA THR A 35 -5.12 7.87 4.27
C THR A 35 -6.40 8.29 3.54
N PRO A 36 -6.34 9.29 2.64
CA PRO A 36 -7.48 9.64 1.79
C PRO A 36 -7.88 8.47 0.89
N PRO A 37 -9.17 8.31 0.53
CA PRO A 37 -9.63 7.22 -0.34
C PRO A 37 -8.87 7.10 -1.66
N ALA A 38 -8.56 8.23 -2.29
CA ALA A 38 -7.80 8.28 -3.55
C ALA A 38 -6.36 7.79 -3.44
N ASN A 39 -5.82 7.74 -2.21
CA ASN A 39 -4.44 7.31 -1.93
C ASN A 39 -4.36 5.86 -1.43
N LEU A 40 -5.48 5.12 -1.36
CA LEU A 40 -5.48 3.74 -0.93
C LEU A 40 -4.90 2.82 -2.01
N HIS A 41 -3.83 2.10 -1.68
CA HIS A 41 -3.11 1.19 -2.57
C HIS A 41 -2.33 0.16 -1.75
N LEU A 42 -1.88 -0.90 -2.41
CA LEU A 42 -0.89 -1.82 -1.86
C LEU A 42 0.47 -1.50 -2.49
N THR A 43 1.45 -1.10 -1.70
CA THR A 43 2.81 -0.82 -2.19
C THR A 43 3.59 -2.11 -2.41
N LEU A 44 4.15 -2.29 -3.61
CA LEU A 44 5.08 -3.38 -3.91
C LEU A 44 6.52 -2.97 -3.62
N ARG A 45 6.93 -1.73 -4.01
CA ARG A 45 8.30 -1.23 -3.83
C ARG A 45 8.33 0.29 -3.75
N PHE A 46 9.08 0.84 -2.79
CA PHE A 46 9.44 2.25 -2.77
C PHE A 46 10.75 2.48 -3.54
N LEU A 47 10.77 3.50 -4.42
CA LEU A 47 11.91 3.80 -5.25
C LEU A 47 12.61 5.12 -4.87
N GLY A 48 11.92 5.98 -4.10
CA GLY A 48 12.44 7.31 -3.77
C GLY A 48 12.40 8.27 -4.97
N ASP A 49 13.33 9.23 -4.97
CA ASP A 49 13.43 10.20 -6.06
C ASP A 49 14.07 9.55 -7.30
N GLN A 50 13.46 9.74 -8.47
CA GLN A 50 13.87 9.11 -9.72
C GLN A 50 14.07 10.17 -10.82
N THR A 51 15.09 9.99 -11.68
CA THR A 51 15.25 10.72 -12.94
C THR A 51 14.37 10.12 -14.02
N ASP A 52 14.21 10.80 -15.16
CA ASP A 52 13.44 10.27 -16.29
C ASP A 52 14.10 9.00 -16.89
N GLU A 53 15.44 8.94 -16.89
CA GLU A 53 16.20 7.76 -17.30
C GLU A 53 15.92 6.58 -16.37
N GLN A 54 16.00 6.78 -15.05
CA GLN A 54 15.68 5.75 -14.05
C GLN A 54 14.22 5.29 -14.14
N LEU A 55 13.28 6.19 -14.47
CA LEU A 55 11.89 5.82 -14.70
C LEU A 55 11.72 4.89 -15.92
N SER A 56 12.52 5.08 -16.95
CA SER A 56 12.55 4.19 -18.12
C SER A 56 13.04 2.79 -17.73
N ASP A 57 14.08 2.69 -16.91
CA ASP A 57 14.58 1.42 -16.37
C ASP A 57 13.55 0.74 -15.46
N VAL A 58 12.85 1.51 -14.61
CA VAL A 58 11.76 1.02 -13.79
C VAL A 58 10.65 0.42 -14.65
N LEU A 59 10.24 1.12 -15.74
CA LEU A 59 9.20 0.62 -16.63
C LEU A 59 9.59 -0.71 -17.27
N LEU A 60 10.84 -0.83 -17.77
CA LEU A 60 11.37 -2.07 -18.34
C LEU A 60 11.41 -3.21 -17.30
N ALA A 61 11.81 -2.91 -16.05
CA ALA A 61 11.79 -3.88 -14.96
C ALA A 61 10.39 -4.41 -14.67
N LEU A 62 9.39 -3.52 -14.67
CA LEU A 62 8.01 -3.92 -14.41
C LEU A 62 7.40 -4.72 -15.56
N GLN A 63 7.73 -4.40 -16.81
CA GLN A 63 7.33 -5.21 -17.97
C GLN A 63 7.90 -6.63 -17.88
N GLU A 64 9.17 -6.76 -17.52
CA GLU A 64 9.80 -8.06 -17.28
C GLU A 64 9.14 -8.82 -16.12
N ALA A 65 8.86 -8.14 -14.99
CA ALA A 65 8.23 -8.75 -13.83
C ALA A 65 6.79 -9.21 -14.08
N ALA A 66 6.07 -8.52 -14.96
CA ALA A 66 4.68 -8.81 -15.32
C ALA A 66 4.55 -9.88 -16.41
N ASP A 67 5.64 -10.19 -17.12
CA ASP A 67 5.60 -11.12 -18.24
C ASP A 67 5.16 -12.53 -17.81
N GLY A 68 4.12 -13.04 -18.47
CA GLY A 68 3.52 -14.34 -18.18
C GLY A 68 2.79 -14.44 -16.83
N VAL A 69 2.62 -13.33 -16.09
CA VAL A 69 1.86 -13.32 -14.84
C VAL A 69 0.39 -13.05 -15.14
N PRO A 70 -0.53 -14.00 -14.90
CA PRO A 70 -1.95 -13.77 -15.12
C PRO A 70 -2.51 -12.77 -14.10
N GLY A 71 -3.58 -12.07 -14.46
CA GLY A 71 -4.38 -11.32 -13.52
C GLY A 71 -4.93 -12.22 -12.43
N PHE A 72 -5.11 -11.69 -11.21
CA PHE A 72 -5.59 -12.46 -10.06
C PHE A 72 -6.50 -11.65 -9.15
N THR A 73 -7.26 -12.34 -8.30
CA THR A 73 -8.12 -11.69 -7.30
C THR A 73 -7.40 -11.54 -5.97
N MET A 74 -7.28 -10.30 -5.50
CA MET A 74 -6.74 -9.93 -4.19
C MET A 74 -7.88 -9.61 -3.22
N GLY A 75 -8.07 -10.42 -2.18
CA GLY A 75 -9.02 -10.18 -1.11
C GLY A 75 -8.39 -9.38 0.04
N LEU A 76 -9.15 -8.47 0.63
CA LEU A 76 -8.71 -7.65 1.76
C LEU A 76 -9.44 -8.08 3.05
N ARG A 77 -8.66 -8.35 4.11
CA ARG A 77 -9.21 -8.77 5.41
C ARG A 77 -8.30 -8.39 6.56
N GLY A 78 -8.92 -8.03 7.67
CA GLY A 78 -8.26 -7.80 8.94
C GLY A 78 -7.62 -6.43 9.06
N LEU A 79 -7.61 -5.90 10.27
CA LEU A 79 -6.92 -4.68 10.65
C LEU A 79 -5.70 -5.02 11.50
N GLY A 80 -4.63 -4.27 11.33
CA GLY A 80 -3.43 -4.43 12.12
C GLY A 80 -2.61 -3.15 12.18
N ALA A 81 -1.44 -3.25 12.83
CA ALA A 81 -0.53 -2.12 12.95
C ALA A 81 0.94 -2.56 12.98
N PHE A 82 1.83 -1.70 12.49
CA PHE A 82 3.27 -1.85 12.63
C PHE A 82 3.82 -0.80 13.62
N PRO A 83 4.79 -1.17 14.46
CA PRO A 83 5.35 -2.51 14.68
C PRO A 83 4.40 -3.44 15.42
N GLY A 84 3.31 -2.93 16.00
CA GLY A 84 2.30 -3.70 16.72
C GLY A 84 1.21 -2.81 17.28
N LEU A 85 0.18 -3.42 17.90
CA LEU A 85 -1.01 -2.72 18.39
C LEU A 85 -0.73 -1.84 19.62
N GLU A 86 0.33 -2.13 20.39
CA GLU A 86 0.69 -1.35 21.59
C GLU A 86 1.27 0.03 21.23
N HIS A 87 2.08 0.07 20.16
CA HIS A 87 2.77 1.28 19.72
C HIS A 87 2.64 1.48 18.20
N PRO A 88 1.40 1.63 17.68
CA PRO A 88 1.17 1.71 16.26
C PRO A 88 1.85 2.95 15.66
N ARG A 89 2.53 2.74 14.53
CA ARG A 89 3.06 3.80 13.67
C ARG A 89 2.34 3.83 12.33
N THR A 90 1.99 2.65 11.84
CA THR A 90 1.24 2.44 10.61
C THR A 90 0.07 1.53 10.91
N ILE A 91 -1.12 1.97 10.57
CA ILE A 91 -2.36 1.19 10.65
C ILE A 91 -2.68 0.69 9.25
N TRP A 92 -3.05 -0.58 9.12
CA TRP A 92 -3.21 -1.21 7.82
C TRP A 92 -4.35 -2.22 7.76
N VAL A 93 -4.77 -2.52 6.53
CA VAL A 93 -5.64 -3.64 6.16
C VAL A 93 -4.77 -4.74 5.54
N GLY A 94 -4.98 -5.98 5.94
CA GLY A 94 -4.24 -7.14 5.44
C GLY A 94 -4.82 -7.70 4.14
N VAL A 95 -4.02 -8.58 3.51
CA VAL A 95 -4.42 -9.36 2.34
C VAL A 95 -4.78 -10.78 2.77
N SER A 96 -5.89 -11.31 2.25
CA SER A 96 -6.36 -12.68 2.51
C SER A 96 -6.24 -13.57 1.26
N ALA A 97 -7.21 -13.53 0.36
CA ALA A 97 -7.10 -14.23 -0.92
C ALA A 97 -6.06 -13.56 -1.83
N GLY A 98 -5.40 -14.32 -2.68
CA GLY A 98 -4.36 -13.80 -3.59
C GLY A 98 -3.06 -13.40 -2.89
N GLY A 99 -2.89 -13.75 -1.63
CA GLY A 99 -1.68 -13.43 -0.87
C GLY A 99 -0.40 -14.04 -1.42
N PRO A 100 -0.37 -15.31 -1.85
CA PRO A 100 0.76 -15.90 -2.57
C PRO A 100 1.08 -15.13 -3.86
N GLU A 101 0.09 -14.85 -4.70
CA GLU A 101 0.23 -14.15 -5.97
C GLU A 101 0.80 -12.74 -5.79
N VAL A 102 0.32 -12.02 -4.78
CA VAL A 102 0.87 -10.68 -4.43
C VAL A 102 2.33 -10.77 -4.00
N ARG A 103 2.71 -11.79 -3.20
CA ARG A 103 4.11 -11.99 -2.77
C ARG A 103 5.02 -12.36 -3.94
N ASP A 104 4.56 -13.26 -4.80
CA ASP A 104 5.33 -13.67 -5.98
C ASP A 104 5.54 -12.51 -6.95
N LEU A 105 4.50 -11.71 -7.19
CA LEU A 105 4.61 -10.50 -8.01
C LEU A 105 5.57 -9.48 -7.38
N GLN A 106 5.49 -9.27 -6.07
CA GLN A 106 6.40 -8.37 -5.35
C GLN A 106 7.86 -8.85 -5.45
N ALA A 107 8.10 -10.14 -5.32
CA ALA A 107 9.44 -10.73 -5.45
C ALA A 107 9.99 -10.52 -6.88
N ARG A 108 9.20 -10.79 -7.92
CA ARG A 108 9.56 -10.54 -9.32
C ARG A 108 9.89 -9.07 -9.59
N VAL A 109 9.04 -8.15 -9.08
CA VAL A 109 9.26 -6.70 -9.19
C VAL A 109 10.57 -6.31 -8.52
N SER A 110 10.83 -6.78 -7.31
CA SER A 110 12.06 -6.47 -6.57
C SER A 110 13.30 -6.98 -7.30
N GLU A 111 13.27 -8.23 -7.74
CA GLU A 111 14.40 -8.85 -8.46
C GLU A 111 14.69 -8.14 -9.79
N ALA A 112 13.67 -7.81 -10.59
CA ALA A 112 13.83 -7.09 -11.84
C ALA A 112 14.41 -5.68 -11.63
N LEU A 113 13.96 -4.97 -10.59
CA LEU A 113 14.48 -3.66 -10.21
C LEU A 113 15.94 -3.73 -9.72
N GLU A 114 16.28 -4.74 -8.92
CA GLU A 114 17.62 -4.93 -8.39
C GLU A 114 18.62 -5.27 -9.48
N ARG A 115 18.24 -6.07 -10.49
CA ARG A 115 19.06 -6.32 -11.69
C ARG A 115 19.38 -5.03 -12.48
N ARG A 116 18.54 -3.99 -12.37
CA ARG A 116 18.72 -2.67 -12.99
C ARG A 116 19.32 -1.62 -12.04
N GLY A 117 19.92 -2.07 -10.92
CA GLY A 117 20.68 -1.20 -10.00
C GLY A 117 19.84 -0.53 -8.90
N THR A 118 18.55 -0.82 -8.78
CA THR A 118 17.78 -0.37 -7.59
C THR A 118 18.28 -1.10 -6.35
N PRO A 119 18.68 -0.40 -5.27
CA PRO A 119 19.17 -1.06 -4.06
C PRO A 119 18.12 -1.99 -3.45
N ALA A 120 18.55 -3.13 -2.90
CA ALA A 120 17.66 -4.06 -2.20
C ALA A 120 16.96 -3.41 -1.01
N GLU A 121 15.71 -3.80 -0.75
CA GLU A 121 14.97 -3.32 0.42
C GLU A 121 15.49 -4.01 1.70
N PRO A 122 15.98 -3.27 2.70
CA PRO A 122 16.59 -3.87 3.89
C PRO A 122 15.58 -4.50 4.86
N ARG A 123 14.27 -4.28 4.64
CA ARG A 123 13.21 -4.77 5.52
C ARG A 123 12.40 -5.85 4.84
N ALA A 124 12.03 -6.88 5.63
CA ALA A 124 11.07 -7.88 5.17
C ALA A 124 9.77 -7.21 4.72
N TRP A 125 9.36 -7.50 3.49
CA TRP A 125 8.13 -6.97 2.93
C TRP A 125 6.92 -7.78 3.42
N GLN A 126 5.82 -7.09 3.69
CA GLN A 126 4.54 -7.68 4.07
C GLN A 126 3.41 -7.02 3.28
N ALA A 127 2.53 -7.83 2.69
CA ALA A 127 1.38 -7.33 1.93
C ALA A 127 0.39 -6.61 2.85
N HIS A 128 0.17 -5.30 2.61
CA HIS A 128 -0.79 -4.51 3.36
C HIS A 128 -1.21 -3.25 2.60
N VAL A 129 -2.39 -2.75 2.93
CA VAL A 129 -2.88 -1.44 2.52
C VAL A 129 -2.81 -0.49 3.70
N THR A 130 -1.97 0.53 3.65
CA THR A 130 -1.87 1.54 4.71
C THR A 130 -3.14 2.39 4.74
N ILE A 131 -3.82 2.43 5.89
CA ILE A 131 -5.03 3.23 6.11
C ILE A 131 -4.82 4.41 7.05
N GLY A 132 -3.73 4.42 7.81
CA GLY A 132 -3.41 5.52 8.71
C GLY A 132 -1.98 5.49 9.23
N ARG A 133 -1.49 6.64 9.66
CA ARG A 133 -0.16 6.80 10.27
C ARG A 133 -0.26 7.62 11.54
N VAL A 134 0.51 7.25 12.56
CA VAL A 134 0.70 8.04 13.78
C VAL A 134 2.01 8.77 13.66
N PRO A 135 2.01 10.09 13.35
CA PRO A 135 3.23 10.89 13.22
C PRO A 135 4.02 10.93 14.53
N VAL A 136 5.35 10.99 14.41
CA VAL A 136 6.26 11.01 15.60
C VAL A 136 5.90 12.17 16.53
N GLN A 137 5.58 13.34 15.96
CA GLN A 137 5.20 14.54 16.73
C GLN A 137 3.89 14.40 17.50
N LYS A 138 3.04 13.44 17.13
CA LYS A 138 1.74 13.18 17.81
C LYS A 138 1.79 11.98 18.77
N ARG A 139 2.93 11.31 18.92
CA ARG A 139 3.07 10.11 19.77
C ARG A 139 2.87 10.38 21.25
N TRP A 140 3.16 11.58 21.72
CA TRP A 140 2.93 12.00 23.10
C TRP A 140 1.43 12.28 23.37
N ARG A 141 0.61 12.50 22.34
CA ARG A 141 -0.85 12.59 22.47
C ARG A 141 -1.46 11.19 22.42
N ARG A 142 -1.36 10.46 23.52
CA ARG A 142 -1.90 9.10 23.63
C ARG A 142 -3.44 9.06 23.71
N GLU A 143 -4.11 10.21 23.64
CA GLU A 143 -5.56 10.31 23.70
C GLU A 143 -6.22 9.52 22.56
N GLY A 144 -7.12 8.60 22.92
CA GLY A 144 -7.83 7.73 21.99
C GLY A 144 -7.02 6.57 21.40
N MET A 145 -5.75 6.36 21.79
CA MET A 145 -4.97 5.24 21.25
C MET A 145 -5.45 3.88 21.78
N ALA A 146 -5.97 3.82 23.01
CA ALA A 146 -6.60 2.61 23.54
C ALA A 146 -7.88 2.26 22.75
N ASP A 147 -8.66 3.27 22.33
CA ASP A 147 -9.86 3.08 21.52
C ASP A 147 -9.51 2.63 20.11
N ILE A 148 -8.43 3.19 19.51
CA ILE A 148 -7.89 2.71 18.24
C ILE A 148 -7.48 1.24 18.37
N ARG A 149 -6.71 0.86 19.38
CA ARG A 149 -6.32 -0.53 19.62
C ARG A 149 -7.53 -1.45 19.68
N SER A 150 -8.53 -1.08 20.48
CA SER A 150 -9.78 -1.83 20.61
C SER A 150 -10.53 -1.92 19.26
N GLY A 151 -10.52 -0.83 18.47
CA GLY A 151 -11.09 -0.81 17.12
C GLY A 151 -10.37 -1.75 16.16
N LEU A 152 -9.03 -1.82 16.21
CA LEU A 152 -8.23 -2.72 15.39
C LEU A 152 -8.48 -4.19 15.77
N ILE A 153 -8.55 -4.50 17.05
CA ILE A 153 -8.86 -5.86 17.55
C ILE A 153 -10.25 -6.30 17.05
N ARG A 154 -11.27 -5.45 17.18
CA ARG A 154 -12.62 -5.75 16.65
C ARG A 154 -12.63 -5.96 15.14
N GLY A 155 -11.76 -5.26 14.41
CA GLY A 155 -11.64 -5.35 12.97
C GLY A 155 -10.73 -6.47 12.46
N ALA A 156 -10.12 -7.27 13.34
CA ALA A 156 -9.11 -8.29 12.95
C ALA A 156 -9.64 -9.36 11.98
N ALA A 157 -10.94 -9.61 11.94
CA ALA A 157 -11.57 -10.58 11.03
C ALA A 157 -12.48 -9.92 9.97
N THR A 158 -12.57 -8.59 9.94
CA THR A 158 -13.44 -7.85 9.01
C THR A 158 -12.91 -8.00 7.58
N THR A 159 -13.81 -8.29 6.64
CA THR A 159 -13.50 -8.32 5.20
C THR A 159 -13.82 -6.98 4.54
N PHE A 160 -13.00 -6.59 3.55
CA PHE A 160 -13.12 -5.32 2.83
C PHE A 160 -13.28 -5.52 1.32
N GLY A 161 -13.86 -6.68 0.93
CA GLY A 161 -14.07 -7.03 -0.46
C GLY A 161 -12.81 -7.53 -1.14
N SER A 162 -12.88 -7.59 -2.46
CA SER A 162 -11.79 -8.04 -3.31
C SER A 162 -11.55 -7.07 -4.47
N THR A 163 -10.36 -7.15 -5.04
CA THR A 163 -9.93 -6.40 -6.22
C THR A 163 -9.36 -7.38 -7.23
N HIS A 164 -9.81 -7.32 -8.47
CA HIS A 164 -9.11 -7.98 -9.56
C HIS A 164 -7.87 -7.15 -9.94
N VAL A 165 -6.70 -7.73 -9.73
CA VAL A 165 -5.40 -7.13 -10.06
C VAL A 165 -5.07 -7.52 -11.49
N ASN A 166 -5.01 -6.53 -12.37
CA ASN A 166 -4.70 -6.72 -13.80
C ASN A 166 -3.55 -5.83 -14.29
N SER A 167 -2.96 -5.03 -13.40
CA SER A 167 -1.86 -4.13 -13.73
C SER A 167 -1.01 -3.80 -12.51
N ILE A 168 0.22 -3.39 -12.78
CA ILE A 168 1.15 -2.78 -11.82
C ILE A 168 1.25 -1.31 -12.15
N GLU A 169 1.12 -0.44 -11.13
CA GLU A 169 1.14 1.00 -11.31
C GLU A 169 2.48 1.60 -10.86
N ILE A 170 3.05 2.51 -11.64
CA ILE A 170 4.11 3.42 -11.22
C ILE A 170 3.43 4.69 -10.73
N MET A 171 3.61 5.00 -9.45
CA MET A 171 2.94 6.11 -8.78
C MET A 171 3.93 7.21 -8.40
N ARG A 172 3.57 8.47 -8.71
CA ARG A 172 4.28 9.65 -8.23
C ARG A 172 3.63 10.15 -6.95
N SER A 173 4.46 10.50 -5.98
CA SER A 173 4.07 11.12 -4.70
C SER A 173 4.47 12.60 -4.68
N ASP A 174 3.49 13.49 -4.74
CA ASP A 174 3.67 14.93 -4.57
C ASP A 174 3.28 15.32 -3.14
N LEU A 175 4.24 15.84 -2.37
CA LEU A 175 3.98 16.35 -1.02
C LEU A 175 3.37 17.75 -1.12
N ARG A 176 2.18 17.92 -0.55
CA ARG A 176 1.44 19.19 -0.48
C ARG A 176 1.19 19.57 0.98
N ALA A 177 0.87 20.83 1.23
CA ALA A 177 0.46 21.29 2.56
C ALA A 177 -0.75 20.50 3.11
N SER A 178 -1.65 20.03 2.24
CA SER A 178 -2.81 19.21 2.57
C SER A 178 -2.51 17.70 2.73
N GLY A 179 -1.26 17.28 2.55
CA GLY A 179 -0.84 15.87 2.57
C GLY A 179 -0.30 15.39 1.23
N ALA A 180 0.12 14.13 1.17
CA ALA A 180 0.62 13.52 -0.05
C ALA A 180 -0.52 13.31 -1.06
N ARG A 181 -0.27 13.64 -2.33
CA ARG A 181 -1.11 13.29 -3.47
C ARG A 181 -0.38 12.25 -4.31
N TYR A 182 -1.04 11.16 -4.62
CA TYR A 182 -0.51 10.10 -5.48
C TYR A 182 -1.16 10.20 -6.87
N THR A 183 -0.33 10.09 -7.90
CA THR A 183 -0.77 10.17 -9.30
C THR A 183 -0.10 9.02 -10.07
N PRO A 184 -0.86 8.16 -10.77
CA PRO A 184 -0.27 7.16 -11.64
C PRO A 184 0.43 7.87 -12.81
N ILE A 185 1.66 7.44 -13.12
CA ILE A 185 2.45 7.97 -14.24
C ILE A 185 2.68 6.93 -15.32
N ALA A 186 2.58 5.64 -14.98
CA ALA A 186 2.55 4.54 -15.94
C ALA A 186 1.83 3.35 -15.34
N SER A 187 1.28 2.49 -16.21
CA SER A 187 0.62 1.24 -15.86
C SER A 187 1.18 0.12 -16.73
N VAL A 188 1.53 -1.01 -16.13
CA VAL A 188 2.01 -2.21 -16.81
C VAL A 188 0.98 -3.31 -16.65
N PRO A 189 0.32 -3.76 -17.73
CA PRO A 189 -0.69 -4.80 -17.64
C PRO A 189 -0.06 -6.15 -17.28
N LEU A 190 -0.79 -6.95 -16.51
CA LEU A 190 -0.55 -8.39 -16.36
C LEU A 190 -1.09 -9.14 -17.59
N ALA A 191 -0.70 -10.41 -17.77
CA ALA A 191 -1.19 -11.23 -18.87
C ALA A 191 -2.72 -11.40 -18.77
N SER A 192 -3.39 -11.37 -19.91
CA SER A 192 -4.81 -11.75 -20.00
C SER A 192 -4.96 -13.24 -19.66
N GLU A 193 -6.08 -13.60 -19.02
CA GLU A 193 -6.45 -15.00 -18.82
C GLU A 193 -6.68 -15.71 -20.16
#